data_052bd47ec0b10fc3f682a7a243a975ad
#
_entry.id   052bd47ec0b10fc3f682a7a243a975ad
#
_cell.length_a   1.000
_cell.length_b   1.000
_cell.length_c   1.000
_cell.angle_alpha   90.00
_cell.angle_beta   90.00
_cell.angle_gamma   90.00
#
_symmetry.space_group_name_H-M   'P 1'
#
loop_
_entity.id
_entity.type
_entity.pdbx_description
1 polymer ?
#
loop_
_entity_poly.entity_id
_entity_poly.type
_entity_poly.pdbx_seq_one_letter_code
_entity_poly.pdbx_strand_id
1 'polypeptide(L)'
;MRLVGSEMCIRDRNIPDVRLLRPRTLIIHDNLKKEIFYIRNIYKDEKIRDYRKKFEEVKSDLFRLLIQSSIKNINNRTELKSRNIKVKSNTSKNRFLQMVNKAKEYIKLGDIFQVVLSQRFEAKLTKKPIDIYKKLRVTNPSPFMFFFNFNDFQIIGASPEILVRLRDNKITVRPIAGTRPRGKTLSEDRFYEKDLLQDKKELSEHLMLLDLGRNDAGKVSKINTVKVTESFIIEKYSHVMHIVSNVIGEYDKKFSKFKSLLAGFPAGTVSGAPKIRAMEIIDELETTKRKVYAGGIGYFSANGEFDTCIALRTAVAKKDKFYVQAGAGIVADSKPLKEYEETVNKAKALINALK
;
A
#
# COMPACT_ATOMS: atom_id res chain seq x y z
N MET A 1 2.23 -10.86 -21.91
CA MET A 1 3.56 -11.37 -21.51
C MET A 1 3.33 -12.36 -20.38
N ARG A 2 3.41 -13.65 -20.64
CA ARG A 2 3.35 -14.70 -19.62
C ARG A 2 4.73 -14.75 -18.98
N LEU A 3 4.85 -14.35 -17.72
CA LEU A 3 6.03 -14.66 -16.93
C LEU A 3 6.01 -16.18 -16.68
N VAL A 4 6.89 -16.88 -17.37
CA VAL A 4 7.10 -18.31 -17.21
C VAL A 4 7.85 -18.52 -15.89
N GLY A 5 7.13 -18.89 -14.86
CA GLY A 5 7.71 -19.35 -13.60
C GLY A 5 7.06 -20.67 -13.24
N SER A 6 7.83 -21.62 -12.79
CA SER A 6 7.45 -23.00 -12.50
C SER A 6 6.09 -23.11 -11.80
N GLU A 7 5.25 -24.02 -12.25
CA GLU A 7 3.87 -24.25 -11.77
C GLU A 7 3.77 -24.50 -10.24
N MET A 8 4.85 -24.80 -9.57
CA MET A 8 4.92 -25.09 -8.14
C MET A 8 4.67 -23.84 -7.26
N CYS A 9 4.85 -22.61 -7.78
CA CYS A 9 4.67 -21.36 -7.04
C CYS A 9 3.25 -20.77 -7.10
N ILE A 10 2.34 -21.32 -7.93
CA ILE A 10 1.04 -20.71 -8.25
C ILE A 10 -0.02 -20.95 -7.14
N ARG A 11 0.15 -21.91 -6.24
CA ARG A 11 -0.93 -22.42 -5.37
C ARG A 11 -0.89 -22.05 -3.89
N ASP A 12 0.08 -21.25 -3.42
CA ASP A 12 0.26 -21.11 -1.96
C ASP A 12 -0.94 -20.47 -1.23
N ARG A 13 -1.68 -19.55 -1.85
CA ARG A 13 -2.84 -18.88 -1.23
C ARG A 13 -4.09 -18.83 -2.11
N ASN A 14 -4.02 -19.19 -3.36
CA ASN A 14 -5.12 -19.13 -4.34
C ASN A 14 -5.85 -17.77 -4.30
N ILE A 15 -5.09 -16.68 -4.38
CA ILE A 15 -5.59 -15.30 -4.48
C ILE A 15 -5.42 -14.85 -5.93
N PRO A 16 -6.48 -14.28 -6.56
CA PRO A 16 -6.39 -13.79 -7.94
C PRO A 16 -5.41 -12.62 -8.05
N ASP A 17 -4.83 -12.45 -9.25
CA ASP A 17 -3.89 -11.36 -9.52
C ASP A 17 -4.60 -10.00 -9.58
N VAL A 18 -5.86 -9.97 -10.01
CA VAL A 18 -6.73 -8.78 -10.01
C VAL A 18 -8.09 -9.16 -9.44
N ARG A 19 -8.59 -8.33 -8.53
CA ARG A 19 -9.94 -8.44 -7.99
C ARG A 19 -10.59 -7.07 -8.00
N LEU A 20 -11.71 -6.95 -8.70
CA LEU A 20 -12.50 -5.72 -8.79
C LEU A 20 -13.85 -5.91 -8.13
N LEU A 21 -14.32 -4.87 -7.46
CA LEU A 21 -15.67 -4.77 -6.92
C LEU A 21 -16.40 -3.60 -7.60
N ARG A 22 -17.64 -3.83 -7.99
CA ARG A 22 -18.54 -2.80 -8.51
C ARG A 22 -19.64 -2.55 -7.47
N PRO A 23 -19.48 -1.55 -6.58
CA PRO A 23 -20.41 -1.35 -5.49
C PRO A 23 -21.75 -0.78 -5.99
N ARG A 24 -22.86 -1.41 -5.62
CA ARG A 24 -24.20 -0.87 -5.88
C ARG A 24 -24.52 0.32 -4.97
N THR A 25 -24.10 0.26 -3.74
CA THR A 25 -24.34 1.30 -2.74
C THR A 25 -23.01 1.77 -2.17
N LEU A 26 -22.86 3.09 -2.07
CA LEU A 26 -21.73 3.75 -1.43
C LEU A 26 -22.26 4.60 -0.29
N ILE A 27 -21.58 4.57 0.84
CA ILE A 27 -21.77 5.54 1.93
C ILE A 27 -20.46 6.29 2.05
N ILE A 28 -20.53 7.61 1.85
CA ILE A 28 -19.37 8.49 1.95
C ILE A 28 -19.59 9.39 3.16
N HIS A 29 -18.63 9.39 4.07
CA HIS A 29 -18.60 10.33 5.18
C HIS A 29 -17.54 11.40 4.91
N ASP A 30 -17.98 12.62 4.66
CA ASP A 30 -17.11 13.79 4.53
C ASP A 30 -16.82 14.35 5.92
N ASN A 31 -15.59 14.13 6.40
CA ASN A 31 -15.17 14.60 7.72
C ASN A 31 -15.01 16.11 7.81
N LEU A 32 -14.76 16.82 6.70
CA LEU A 32 -14.58 18.26 6.68
C LEU A 32 -15.94 18.96 6.73
N LYS A 33 -16.87 18.51 5.89
CA LYS A 33 -18.24 19.04 5.82
C LYS A 33 -19.17 18.46 6.90
N LYS A 34 -18.76 17.35 7.56
CA LYS A 34 -19.58 16.57 8.50
C LYS A 34 -20.88 16.07 7.88
N GLU A 35 -20.81 15.71 6.60
CA GLU A 35 -21.94 15.23 5.80
C GLU A 35 -21.79 13.73 5.50
N ILE A 36 -22.91 13.05 5.33
CA ILE A 36 -22.96 11.67 4.88
C ILE A 36 -23.72 11.62 3.57
N PHE A 37 -23.08 11.08 2.54
CA PHE A 37 -23.70 10.83 1.25
C PHE A 37 -24.05 9.35 1.14
N TYR A 38 -25.29 9.05 0.85
CA TYR A 38 -25.77 7.71 0.51
C TYR A 38 -26.05 7.66 -0.99
N ILE A 39 -25.23 6.92 -1.73
CA ILE A 39 -25.26 6.87 -3.18
C ILE A 39 -25.68 5.48 -3.65
N ARG A 40 -26.70 5.40 -4.48
CA ARG A 40 -27.09 4.19 -5.18
C ARG A 40 -26.68 4.27 -6.64
N ASN A 41 -25.70 3.45 -7.02
CA ASN A 41 -25.29 3.33 -8.42
C ASN A 41 -26.33 2.55 -9.22
N ILE A 42 -26.69 3.09 -10.38
CA ILE A 42 -27.56 2.45 -11.37
C ILE A 42 -26.68 2.16 -12.57
N TYR A 43 -26.63 0.89 -12.96
CA TYR A 43 -25.81 0.45 -14.08
C TYR A 43 -26.64 0.27 -15.34
N LYS A 44 -26.01 0.37 -16.54
CA LYS A 44 -26.70 0.30 -17.83
C LYS A 44 -27.48 -1.02 -18.05
N ASP A 45 -27.08 -2.08 -17.38
CA ASP A 45 -27.75 -3.39 -17.40
C ASP A 45 -29.00 -3.45 -16.51
N GLU A 46 -29.22 -2.44 -15.65
CA GLU A 46 -30.39 -2.33 -14.78
C GLU A 46 -31.53 -1.62 -15.54
N LYS A 47 -32.59 -2.33 -15.91
CA LYS A 47 -33.81 -1.75 -16.50
C LYS A 47 -34.66 -1.14 -15.40
N ILE A 48 -34.52 0.16 -15.16
CA ILE A 48 -35.34 0.88 -14.21
C ILE A 48 -36.54 1.48 -14.94
N ARG A 49 -37.76 1.03 -14.58
CA ARG A 49 -39.01 1.52 -15.14
C ARG A 49 -39.50 2.79 -14.42
N ASP A 50 -39.22 2.92 -13.13
CA ASP A 50 -39.67 4.04 -12.30
C ASP A 50 -38.54 4.49 -11.35
N TYR A 51 -37.96 5.64 -11.69
CA TYR A 51 -36.88 6.25 -10.89
C TYR A 51 -37.37 6.83 -9.56
N ARG A 52 -38.65 7.28 -9.47
CA ARG A 52 -39.20 7.82 -8.22
C ARG A 52 -39.33 6.71 -7.19
N LYS A 53 -39.94 5.61 -7.59
CA LYS A 53 -40.04 4.42 -6.73
C LYS A 53 -38.67 3.96 -6.24
N LYS A 54 -37.66 3.96 -7.14
CA LYS A 54 -36.30 3.60 -6.79
C LYS A 54 -35.67 4.55 -5.79
N PHE A 55 -35.96 5.86 -5.91
CA PHE A 55 -35.50 6.87 -4.95
C PHE A 55 -36.11 6.67 -3.56
N GLU A 56 -37.40 6.37 -3.45
CA GLU A 56 -38.05 6.07 -2.16
C GLU A 56 -37.53 4.78 -1.51
N GLU A 57 -37.18 3.76 -2.30
CA GLU A 57 -36.48 2.57 -1.78
C GLU A 57 -35.12 2.95 -1.16
N VAL A 58 -34.34 3.76 -1.84
CA VAL A 58 -33.02 4.23 -1.38
C VAL A 58 -33.13 5.05 -0.09
N LYS A 59 -34.13 5.93 -0.02
CA LYS A 59 -34.45 6.73 1.16
C LYS A 59 -34.85 5.87 2.35
N SER A 60 -35.71 4.87 2.13
CA SER A 60 -36.09 3.89 3.13
C SER A 60 -34.89 3.08 3.66
N ASP A 61 -33.98 2.65 2.77
CA ASP A 61 -32.75 1.96 3.14
C ASP A 61 -31.84 2.84 4.02
N LEU A 62 -31.69 4.11 3.69
CA LEU A 62 -30.94 5.07 4.48
C LEU A 62 -31.52 5.23 5.90
N PHE A 63 -32.85 5.43 6.02
CA PHE A 63 -33.52 5.53 7.31
C PHE A 63 -33.31 4.28 8.16
N ARG A 64 -33.42 3.09 7.56
CA ARG A 64 -33.18 1.81 8.25
C ARG A 64 -31.76 1.70 8.80
N LEU A 65 -30.77 2.12 8.02
CA LEU A 65 -29.36 2.15 8.43
C LEU A 65 -29.12 3.11 9.60
N LEU A 66 -29.72 4.31 9.55
CA LEU A 66 -29.59 5.30 10.61
C LEU A 66 -30.19 4.79 11.93
N ILE A 67 -31.39 4.20 11.89
CA ILE A 67 -32.03 3.60 13.07
C ILE A 67 -31.17 2.46 13.62
N GLN A 68 -30.68 1.55 12.78
CA GLN A 68 -29.83 0.43 13.22
C GLN A 68 -28.50 0.90 13.82
N SER A 69 -27.93 1.99 13.32
CA SER A 69 -26.68 2.56 13.84
C SER A 69 -26.89 3.18 15.24
N SER A 70 -28.04 3.79 15.48
CA SER A 70 -28.40 4.38 16.77
C SER A 70 -28.59 3.34 17.86
N ILE A 71 -29.11 2.16 17.52
CA ILE A 71 -29.37 1.07 18.48
C ILE A 71 -28.09 0.31 18.86
N LYS A 72 -27.09 0.24 17.97
CA LYS A 72 -25.84 -0.49 18.19
C LYS A 72 -24.73 0.28 18.91
N ASN A 73 -25.01 1.41 19.49
CA ASN A 73 -24.04 2.17 20.28
C ASN A 73 -23.82 1.54 21.66
N ILE A 74 -23.54 0.25 21.71
CA ILE A 74 -23.32 -0.49 22.95
C ILE A 74 -21.89 -0.99 23.00
N ASN A 75 -21.17 -0.38 23.91
CA ASN A 75 -20.08 -0.89 24.76
C ASN A 75 -19.75 -2.38 24.57
N ASN A 76 -18.95 -2.71 23.56
CA ASN A 76 -18.15 -3.92 23.61
C ASN A 76 -16.66 -3.55 23.64
N ARG A 77 -16.24 -2.84 24.72
CA ARG A 77 -14.86 -2.87 25.17
C ARG A 77 -14.62 -4.21 25.86
N THR A 78 -14.54 -5.27 25.11
CA THR A 78 -13.90 -6.49 25.61
C THR A 78 -12.40 -6.19 25.65
N GLU A 79 -11.89 -5.97 26.86
CA GLU A 79 -10.45 -6.01 27.15
C GLU A 79 -9.96 -7.41 26.79
N LEU A 80 -9.41 -7.55 25.61
CA LEU A 80 -8.82 -8.79 25.15
C LEU A 80 -7.43 -8.90 25.79
N LYS A 81 -7.27 -9.84 26.72
CA LYS A 81 -5.96 -10.25 27.26
C LYS A 81 -5.00 -10.48 26.09
N SER A 82 -3.86 -9.82 26.13
CA SER A 82 -2.78 -9.98 25.16
C SER A 82 -2.39 -11.46 25.07
N ARG A 83 -2.65 -12.09 23.94
CA ARG A 83 -2.24 -13.47 23.68
C ARG A 83 -0.90 -13.48 23.00
N ASN A 84 0.00 -14.34 23.46
CA ASN A 84 1.24 -14.61 22.74
C ASN A 84 0.89 -15.29 21.40
N ILE A 85 1.13 -14.57 20.29
CA ILE A 85 0.85 -15.06 18.95
C ILE A 85 2.15 -15.61 18.36
N LYS A 86 2.14 -16.89 18.01
CA LYS A 86 3.25 -17.52 17.31
C LYS A 86 3.25 -17.06 15.86
N VAL A 87 4.35 -16.42 15.44
CA VAL A 87 4.56 -15.91 14.08
C VAL A 87 5.66 -16.73 13.42
N LYS A 88 5.42 -17.20 12.19
CA LYS A 88 6.39 -17.89 11.35
C LYS A 88 6.71 -17.06 10.12
N SER A 89 7.99 -16.98 9.72
CA SER A 89 8.37 -16.47 8.42
C SER A 89 8.47 -17.61 7.39
N ASN A 90 8.17 -17.28 6.12
CA ASN A 90 8.43 -18.19 4.99
C ASN A 90 9.91 -18.30 4.64
N THR A 91 10.74 -17.40 5.18
CA THR A 91 12.19 -17.31 4.91
C THR A 91 12.91 -17.33 6.26
N SER A 92 13.85 -18.26 6.44
CA SER A 92 14.69 -18.28 7.64
C SER A 92 15.60 -17.04 7.69
N LYS A 93 16.03 -16.64 8.88
CA LYS A 93 16.96 -15.53 9.05
C LYS A 93 18.22 -15.72 8.18
N ASN A 94 18.86 -16.89 8.25
CA ASN A 94 20.07 -17.17 7.47
C ASN A 94 19.82 -17.06 5.96
N ARG A 95 18.68 -17.59 5.48
CA ARG A 95 18.32 -17.46 4.05
C ARG A 95 18.13 -16.00 3.64
N PHE A 96 17.47 -15.19 4.47
CA PHE A 96 17.31 -13.76 4.18
C PHE A 96 18.66 -13.03 4.12
N LEU A 97 19.59 -13.33 5.04
CA LEU A 97 20.94 -12.76 5.01
C LEU A 97 21.69 -13.14 3.73
N GLN A 98 21.56 -14.41 3.27
CA GLN A 98 22.13 -14.86 1.98
C GLN A 98 21.51 -14.09 0.79
N MET A 99 20.18 -13.88 0.78
CA MET A 99 19.50 -13.10 -0.26
C MET A 99 20.06 -11.69 -0.33
N VAL A 100 20.26 -11.03 0.82
CA VAL A 100 20.84 -9.68 0.89
C VAL A 100 22.26 -9.66 0.33
N ASN A 101 23.11 -10.63 0.72
CA ASN A 101 24.48 -10.71 0.20
C ASN A 101 24.48 -10.94 -1.31
N LYS A 102 23.60 -11.80 -1.84
CA LYS A 102 23.50 -12.03 -3.29
C LYS A 102 23.02 -10.77 -4.03
N ALA A 103 22.07 -10.05 -3.48
CA ALA A 103 21.64 -8.76 -4.03
C ALA A 103 22.78 -7.73 -4.07
N LYS A 104 23.64 -7.70 -3.05
CA LYS A 104 24.84 -6.84 -3.03
C LYS A 104 25.88 -7.25 -4.10
N GLU A 105 25.97 -8.52 -4.46
CA GLU A 105 26.79 -8.95 -5.60
C GLU A 105 26.27 -8.37 -6.91
N TYR A 106 24.95 -8.41 -7.17
CA TYR A 106 24.33 -7.78 -8.35
C TYR A 106 24.58 -6.27 -8.39
N ILE A 107 24.55 -5.58 -7.24
CA ILE A 107 24.87 -4.16 -7.15
C ILE A 107 26.34 -3.91 -7.52
N LYS A 108 27.28 -4.72 -7.01
CA LYS A 108 28.72 -4.61 -7.35
C LYS A 108 29.01 -4.87 -8.82
N LEU A 109 28.25 -5.77 -9.46
CA LEU A 109 28.35 -6.05 -10.90
C LEU A 109 27.75 -4.96 -11.79
N GLY A 110 27.03 -3.99 -11.18
CA GLY A 110 26.38 -2.90 -11.90
C GLY A 110 25.03 -3.26 -12.51
N ASP A 111 24.45 -4.40 -12.16
CA ASP A 111 23.14 -4.86 -12.64
C ASP A 111 22.01 -3.96 -12.14
N ILE A 112 22.11 -3.50 -10.90
CA ILE A 112 21.10 -2.68 -10.20
C ILE A 112 21.76 -1.69 -9.25
N PHE A 113 21.06 -0.61 -8.95
CA PHE A 113 21.42 0.32 -7.86
C PHE A 113 20.77 -0.10 -6.53
N GLN A 114 19.53 -0.62 -6.61
CA GLN A 114 18.73 -1.03 -5.46
C GLN A 114 17.79 -2.17 -5.85
N VAL A 115 17.54 -3.07 -4.90
CA VAL A 115 16.45 -4.06 -4.97
C VAL A 115 15.75 -4.17 -3.62
N VAL A 116 14.43 -4.28 -3.62
CA VAL A 116 13.65 -4.47 -2.38
C VAL A 116 13.34 -5.95 -2.20
N LEU A 117 14.00 -6.58 -1.24
CA LEU A 117 13.77 -7.97 -0.86
C LEU A 117 12.78 -8.07 0.29
N SER A 118 11.87 -9.05 0.22
CA SER A 118 10.81 -9.20 1.21
C SER A 118 10.72 -10.61 1.79
N GLN A 119 10.10 -10.70 2.97
CA GLN A 119 9.69 -11.96 3.58
C GLN A 119 8.24 -11.87 4.06
N ARG A 120 7.57 -13.03 4.12
CA ARG A 120 6.18 -13.14 4.53
C ARG A 120 6.06 -13.81 5.89
N PHE A 121 5.35 -13.16 6.78
CA PHE A 121 5.02 -13.65 8.10
C PHE A 121 3.62 -14.24 8.10
N GLU A 122 3.47 -15.40 8.74
CA GLU A 122 2.20 -16.09 8.93
C GLU A 122 1.91 -16.25 10.42
N ALA A 123 0.67 -15.98 10.80
CA ALA A 123 0.16 -16.20 12.15
C ALA A 123 -1.26 -16.79 12.08
N LYS A 124 -1.71 -17.42 13.17
CA LYS A 124 -3.10 -17.85 13.29
C LYS A 124 -4.02 -16.62 13.43
N LEU A 125 -5.10 -16.59 12.68
CA LEU A 125 -6.12 -15.55 12.78
C LEU A 125 -6.91 -15.78 14.08
N THR A 126 -6.80 -14.87 15.05
CA THR A 126 -7.37 -14.99 16.39
C THR A 126 -8.56 -14.07 16.63
N LYS A 127 -8.80 -13.12 15.72
CA LYS A 127 -9.86 -12.12 15.80
C LYS A 127 -10.59 -11.99 14.47
N LYS A 128 -11.78 -11.41 14.48
CA LYS A 128 -12.47 -11.03 13.25
C LYS A 128 -11.62 -10.02 12.48
N PRO A 129 -11.44 -10.18 11.16
CA PRO A 129 -10.63 -9.29 10.35
C PRO A 129 -10.98 -7.80 10.48
N ILE A 130 -12.27 -7.49 10.63
CA ILE A 130 -12.75 -6.11 10.82
C ILE A 130 -12.28 -5.52 12.17
N ASP A 131 -12.16 -6.31 13.23
CA ASP A 131 -11.68 -5.81 14.53
C ASP A 131 -10.17 -5.53 14.49
N ILE A 132 -9.42 -6.31 13.72
CA ILE A 132 -8.01 -6.03 13.45
C ILE A 132 -7.88 -4.70 12.70
N TYR A 133 -8.72 -4.44 11.69
CA TYR A 133 -8.75 -3.18 10.97
C TYR A 133 -9.07 -2.01 11.89
N LYS A 134 -10.10 -2.13 12.75
CA LYS A 134 -10.44 -1.08 13.73
C LYS A 134 -9.28 -0.76 14.65
N LYS A 135 -8.58 -1.79 15.14
CA LYS A 135 -7.39 -1.60 15.99
C LYS A 135 -6.26 -0.92 15.22
N LEU A 136 -5.96 -1.38 13.99
CA LEU A 136 -4.94 -0.78 13.12
C LEU A 136 -5.22 0.70 12.86
N ARG A 137 -6.48 1.06 12.63
CA ARG A 137 -6.91 2.45 12.39
C ARG A 137 -6.60 3.37 13.57
N VAL A 138 -6.66 2.87 14.78
CA VAL A 138 -6.35 3.63 16.00
C VAL A 138 -4.85 3.67 16.27
N THR A 139 -4.17 2.53 16.10
CA THR A 139 -2.77 2.39 16.51
C THR A 139 -1.77 2.85 15.45
N ASN A 140 -2.15 2.81 14.18
CA ASN A 140 -1.26 3.13 13.06
C ASN A 140 -2.01 3.79 11.90
N PRO A 141 -2.60 4.99 12.11
CA PRO A 141 -3.29 5.71 11.05
C PRO A 141 -2.34 6.03 9.90
N SER A 142 -2.85 5.95 8.68
CA SER A 142 -2.11 6.19 7.44
C SER A 142 -3.04 6.88 6.43
N PRO A 143 -2.51 7.58 5.42
CA PRO A 143 -3.32 8.25 4.40
C PRO A 143 -4.32 7.32 3.69
N PHE A 144 -3.93 6.05 3.49
CA PHE A 144 -4.79 5.05 2.86
C PHE A 144 -5.07 3.92 3.84
N MET A 145 -6.26 3.97 4.44
CA MET A 145 -6.76 2.92 5.31
C MET A 145 -7.85 2.15 4.57
N PHE A 146 -7.72 0.83 4.49
CA PHE A 146 -8.67 0.02 3.74
C PHE A 146 -8.95 -1.35 4.38
N PHE A 147 -10.18 -1.79 4.17
CA PHE A 147 -10.66 -3.13 4.52
C PHE A 147 -11.52 -3.66 3.36
N PHE A 148 -11.01 -4.67 2.67
CA PHE A 148 -11.77 -5.36 1.63
C PHE A 148 -12.19 -6.75 2.11
N ASN A 149 -13.48 -7.04 2.00
CA ASN A 149 -14.02 -8.37 2.25
C ASN A 149 -14.47 -9.00 0.94
N PHE A 150 -13.71 -9.99 0.48
CA PHE A 150 -14.00 -10.74 -0.75
C PHE A 150 -14.65 -12.10 -0.46
N ASN A 151 -15.24 -12.30 0.70
CA ASN A 151 -15.83 -13.53 1.24
C ASN A 151 -14.81 -14.62 1.55
N ASP A 152 -14.03 -15.08 0.57
CA ASP A 152 -13.02 -16.13 0.69
C ASP A 152 -11.69 -15.65 1.29
N PHE A 153 -11.41 -14.34 1.23
CA PHE A 153 -10.29 -13.68 1.91
C PHE A 153 -10.61 -12.21 2.18
N GLN A 154 -9.89 -11.62 3.14
CA GLN A 154 -9.97 -10.19 3.46
C GLN A 154 -8.60 -9.54 3.30
N ILE A 155 -8.59 -8.28 2.87
CA ILE A 155 -7.40 -7.43 2.80
C ILE A 155 -7.55 -6.30 3.80
N ILE A 156 -6.54 -6.12 4.65
CA ILE A 156 -6.52 -5.13 5.73
C ILE A 156 -5.24 -4.33 5.57
N GLY A 157 -5.33 -3.01 5.43
CA GLY A 157 -4.13 -2.23 5.21
C GLY A 157 -4.17 -0.80 5.72
N ALA A 158 -2.96 -0.26 5.89
CA ALA A 158 -2.66 1.10 6.29
C ALA A 158 -1.45 1.59 5.48
N SER A 159 -1.66 1.88 4.19
CA SER A 159 -0.59 2.29 3.28
C SER A 159 -0.28 3.78 3.40
N PRO A 160 1.00 4.16 3.46
CA PRO A 160 1.39 5.55 3.47
C PRO A 160 1.54 6.16 2.07
N GLU A 161 1.64 5.33 1.02
CA GLU A 161 2.23 5.76 -0.25
C GLU A 161 1.28 5.59 -1.43
N ILE A 162 1.14 6.65 -2.23
CA ILE A 162 0.43 6.64 -3.51
C ILE A 162 1.19 5.74 -4.50
N LEU A 163 0.45 4.86 -5.20
CA LEU A 163 1.00 4.16 -6.35
C LEU A 163 0.95 5.07 -7.59
N VAL A 164 -0.25 5.40 -8.04
CA VAL A 164 -0.55 6.41 -9.06
C VAL A 164 -1.92 7.00 -8.76
N ARG A 165 -2.04 8.30 -8.93
CA ARG A 165 -3.33 9.01 -8.89
C ARG A 165 -3.56 9.69 -10.22
N LEU A 166 -4.78 9.62 -10.73
CA LEU A 166 -5.28 10.47 -11.82
C LEU A 166 -6.46 11.28 -11.30
N ARG A 167 -6.27 12.57 -11.18
CA ARG A 167 -7.30 13.52 -10.74
C ARG A 167 -7.13 14.85 -11.47
N ASP A 168 -8.22 15.50 -11.84
CA ASP A 168 -8.21 16.78 -12.56
C ASP A 168 -7.26 16.77 -13.76
N ASN A 169 -7.33 15.69 -14.55
CA ASN A 169 -6.47 15.45 -15.72
C ASN A 169 -4.96 15.44 -15.43
N LYS A 170 -4.55 15.23 -14.18
CA LYS A 170 -3.15 15.13 -13.75
C LYS A 170 -2.82 13.75 -13.24
N ILE A 171 -1.73 13.18 -13.76
CA ILE A 171 -1.07 12.00 -13.18
C ILE A 171 -0.20 12.48 -12.03
N THR A 172 -0.28 11.81 -10.88
CA THR A 172 0.54 12.11 -9.71
C THR A 172 1.23 10.85 -9.23
N VAL A 173 2.53 10.95 -8.99
CA VAL A 173 3.35 9.95 -8.31
C VAL A 173 4.05 10.66 -7.16
N ARG A 174 4.06 10.04 -5.98
CA ARG A 174 4.61 10.68 -4.78
C ARG A 174 5.57 9.74 -4.05
N PRO A 175 6.85 9.68 -4.48
CA PRO A 175 7.84 8.84 -3.84
C PRO A 175 8.11 9.30 -2.40
N ILE A 176 8.23 8.32 -1.51
CA ILE A 176 8.53 8.50 -0.10
C ILE A 176 9.76 7.64 0.22
N ALA A 177 10.81 8.26 0.77
CA ALA A 177 12.01 7.57 1.24
C ALA A 177 12.57 8.26 2.47
N GLY A 178 13.59 7.64 3.06
CA GLY A 178 14.19 8.14 4.28
C GLY A 178 13.23 8.09 5.47
N THR A 179 13.74 7.75 6.64
CA THR A 179 12.89 7.65 7.83
C THR A 179 13.66 8.08 9.06
N ARG A 180 13.04 8.93 9.87
CA ARG A 180 13.47 9.20 11.25
C ARG A 180 12.28 9.10 12.20
N PRO A 181 12.49 8.72 13.46
CA PRO A 181 11.43 8.75 14.47
C PRO A 181 10.97 10.17 14.73
N ARG A 182 9.78 10.31 15.29
CA ARG A 182 9.33 11.59 15.87
C ARG A 182 10.06 11.86 17.16
N GLY A 183 10.44 13.10 17.39
CA GLY A 183 10.98 13.56 18.67
C GLY A 183 9.91 13.60 19.75
N LYS A 184 10.33 13.45 21.01
CA LYS A 184 9.45 13.66 22.18
C LYS A 184 9.20 15.15 22.44
N THR A 185 10.09 16.00 21.96
CA THR A 185 10.03 17.46 22.04
C THR A 185 10.14 18.08 20.65
N LEU A 186 9.74 19.34 20.50
CA LEU A 186 9.92 20.09 19.26
C LEU A 186 11.39 20.24 18.86
N SER A 187 12.29 20.33 19.84
CA SER A 187 13.74 20.40 19.60
C SER A 187 14.28 19.10 19.02
N GLU A 188 13.90 17.95 19.57
CA GLU A 188 14.26 16.63 19.03
C GLU A 188 13.67 16.40 17.64
N ASP A 189 12.43 16.83 17.39
CA ASP A 189 11.80 16.73 16.07
C ASP A 189 12.61 17.51 15.01
N ARG A 190 13.03 18.74 15.34
CA ARG A 190 13.89 19.56 14.47
C ARG A 190 15.28 18.97 14.28
N PHE A 191 15.84 18.33 15.31
CA PHE A 191 17.10 17.63 15.19
C PHE A 191 17.00 16.47 14.20
N TYR A 192 15.99 15.58 14.32
CA TYR A 192 15.79 14.47 13.39
C TYR A 192 15.46 14.93 11.96
N GLU A 193 14.72 16.01 11.80
CA GLU A 193 14.45 16.61 10.50
C GLU A 193 15.75 17.08 9.82
N LYS A 194 16.59 17.79 10.55
CA LYS A 194 17.89 18.25 10.04
C LYS A 194 18.83 17.08 9.73
N ASP A 195 18.91 16.10 10.63
CA ASP A 195 19.70 14.89 10.46
C ASP A 195 19.29 14.13 9.19
N LEU A 196 17.97 13.97 8.97
CA LEU A 196 17.44 13.30 7.78
C LEU A 196 17.80 14.06 6.48
N LEU A 197 17.70 15.38 6.47
CA LEU A 197 18.01 16.22 5.31
C LEU A 197 19.53 16.39 5.07
N GLN A 198 20.38 15.95 6.00
CA GLN A 198 21.84 15.94 5.86
C GLN A 198 22.40 14.56 5.56
N ASP A 199 21.60 13.52 5.64
CA ASP A 199 22.00 12.13 5.36
C ASP A 199 22.15 11.91 3.85
N LYS A 200 23.39 11.89 3.38
CA LYS A 200 23.70 11.75 1.95
C LYS A 200 23.16 10.46 1.35
N LYS A 201 23.10 9.38 2.13
CA LYS A 201 22.55 8.08 1.68
C LYS A 201 21.06 8.20 1.43
N GLU A 202 20.32 8.72 2.41
CA GLU A 202 18.86 8.88 2.32
C GLU A 202 18.48 9.84 1.17
N LEU A 203 19.24 10.92 1.01
CA LEU A 203 19.04 11.87 -0.10
C LEU A 203 19.31 11.22 -1.47
N SER A 204 20.36 10.40 -1.59
CA SER A 204 20.68 9.71 -2.85
C SER A 204 19.63 8.66 -3.21
N GLU A 205 19.14 7.92 -2.23
CA GLU A 205 18.04 6.97 -2.40
C GLU A 205 16.75 7.69 -2.83
N HIS A 206 16.43 8.80 -2.17
CA HIS A 206 15.25 9.59 -2.51
C HIS A 206 15.34 10.19 -3.93
N LEU A 207 16.51 10.69 -4.32
CA LEU A 207 16.74 11.20 -5.69
C LEU A 207 16.50 10.13 -6.76
N MET A 208 17.01 8.92 -6.53
CA MET A 208 16.77 7.77 -7.41
C MET A 208 15.28 7.45 -7.54
N LEU A 209 14.53 7.45 -6.43
CA LEU A 209 13.10 7.20 -6.44
C LEU A 209 12.31 8.34 -7.08
N LEU A 210 12.76 9.58 -6.92
CA LEU A 210 12.20 10.76 -7.60
C LEU A 210 12.34 10.64 -9.12
N ASP A 211 13.52 10.27 -9.61
CA ASP A 211 13.75 10.06 -11.04
C ASP A 211 12.92 8.91 -11.60
N LEU A 212 12.77 7.84 -10.84
CA LEU A 212 11.89 6.74 -11.21
C LEU A 212 10.42 7.19 -11.28
N GLY A 213 9.98 8.03 -10.33
CA GLY A 213 8.64 8.64 -10.34
C GLY A 213 8.41 9.56 -11.53
N ARG A 214 9.41 10.34 -11.92
CA ARG A 214 9.37 11.17 -13.15
C ARG A 214 9.21 10.30 -14.40
N ASN A 215 9.97 9.22 -14.49
CA ASN A 215 9.88 8.25 -15.57
C ASN A 215 8.47 7.61 -15.63
N ASP A 216 7.96 7.15 -14.52
CA ASP A 216 6.65 6.48 -14.44
C ASP A 216 5.53 7.45 -14.84
N ALA A 217 5.52 8.68 -14.34
CA ALA A 217 4.56 9.71 -14.74
C ALA A 217 4.71 10.06 -16.24
N GLY A 218 5.95 10.14 -16.73
CA GLY A 218 6.25 10.51 -18.11
C GLY A 218 5.70 9.54 -19.16
N LYS A 219 5.63 8.25 -18.83
CA LYS A 219 5.10 7.21 -19.76
C LYS A 219 3.67 7.47 -20.25
N VAL A 220 2.87 8.23 -19.49
CA VAL A 220 1.44 8.44 -19.71
C VAL A 220 1.01 9.89 -19.63
N SER A 221 1.97 10.80 -19.56
CA SER A 221 1.76 12.23 -19.58
C SER A 221 2.08 12.80 -20.97
N LYS A 222 1.50 13.96 -21.27
CA LYS A 222 1.88 14.75 -22.46
C LYS A 222 3.36 15.13 -22.37
N ILE A 223 4.01 15.21 -23.53
CA ILE A 223 5.43 15.60 -23.62
C ILE A 223 5.62 16.98 -22.96
N ASN A 224 6.72 17.16 -22.25
CA ASN A 224 7.13 18.39 -21.58
C ASN A 224 6.20 18.87 -20.44
N THR A 225 5.29 18.02 -19.94
CA THR A 225 4.38 18.41 -18.86
C THR A 225 4.74 17.85 -17.49
N VAL A 226 5.71 16.92 -17.44
CA VAL A 226 6.16 16.34 -16.16
C VAL A 226 6.94 17.36 -15.35
N LYS A 227 6.48 17.62 -14.14
CA LYS A 227 7.06 18.60 -13.21
C LYS A 227 7.19 18.00 -11.81
N VAL A 228 8.27 18.35 -11.12
CA VAL A 228 8.42 18.15 -9.69
C VAL A 228 7.85 19.38 -9.00
N THR A 229 6.75 19.23 -8.29
CA THR A 229 6.06 20.35 -7.62
C THR A 229 6.47 20.52 -6.18
N GLU A 230 6.94 19.44 -5.56
CA GLU A 230 7.53 19.42 -4.23
C GLU A 230 8.76 18.53 -4.29
N SER A 231 9.87 18.95 -3.70
CA SER A 231 11.14 18.24 -3.76
C SER A 231 11.79 18.20 -2.39
N PHE A 232 12.10 17.00 -1.91
CA PHE A 232 12.79 16.74 -0.63
C PHE A 232 12.15 17.43 0.58
N ILE A 233 10.82 17.49 0.63
CA ILE A 233 10.12 18.03 1.80
C ILE A 233 10.01 16.97 2.91
N ILE A 234 9.99 17.43 4.17
CA ILE A 234 9.74 16.53 5.30
C ILE A 234 8.25 16.48 5.61
N GLU A 235 7.67 15.28 5.53
CA GLU A 235 6.33 15.01 6.05
C GLU A 235 6.40 14.29 7.41
N LYS A 236 5.69 14.86 8.39
CA LYS A 236 5.61 14.35 9.76
C LYS A 236 4.34 13.54 9.95
N TYR A 237 4.50 12.25 10.26
CA TYR A 237 3.42 11.34 10.63
C TYR A 237 3.38 11.14 12.14
N SER A 238 2.46 10.31 12.63
CA SER A 238 2.28 10.09 14.08
C SER A 238 3.53 9.57 14.80
N HIS A 239 4.31 8.70 14.14
CA HIS A 239 5.46 8.03 14.77
C HIS A 239 6.79 8.23 14.03
N VAL A 240 6.75 8.67 12.81
CA VAL A 240 7.92 8.84 11.95
C VAL A 240 7.80 10.09 11.09
N MET A 241 8.92 10.55 10.53
CA MET A 241 8.97 11.53 9.45
C MET A 241 9.71 10.94 8.25
N HIS A 242 9.36 11.40 7.06
CA HIS A 242 9.91 10.94 5.79
C HIS A 242 10.29 12.09 4.88
N ILE A 243 11.23 11.85 3.97
CA ILE A 243 11.47 12.71 2.81
C ILE A 243 10.44 12.36 1.74
N VAL A 244 9.77 13.37 1.20
CA VAL A 244 8.72 13.22 0.21
C VAL A 244 8.99 14.18 -0.95
N SER A 245 8.72 13.73 -2.17
CA SER A 245 8.65 14.57 -3.36
C SER A 245 7.35 14.32 -4.10
N ASN A 246 6.88 15.30 -4.86
CA ASN A 246 5.65 15.18 -5.62
C ASN A 246 5.92 15.44 -7.11
N VAL A 247 5.58 14.46 -7.93
CA VAL A 247 5.69 14.52 -9.38
C VAL A 247 4.31 14.54 -10.00
N ILE A 248 4.07 15.52 -10.87
CA ILE A 248 2.83 15.59 -11.64
C ILE A 248 3.14 15.61 -13.14
N GLY A 249 2.17 15.13 -13.94
CA GLY A 249 2.20 15.27 -15.38
C GLY A 249 0.79 15.41 -15.93
N GLU A 250 0.58 16.14 -17.02
CA GLU A 250 -0.71 16.26 -17.67
C GLU A 250 -1.04 14.94 -18.38
N TYR A 251 -2.15 14.31 -18.01
CA TYR A 251 -2.57 13.03 -18.56
C TYR A 251 -2.76 13.11 -20.08
N ASP A 252 -2.11 12.21 -20.82
CA ASP A 252 -2.29 12.08 -22.25
C ASP A 252 -3.43 11.10 -22.56
N LYS A 253 -4.53 11.64 -23.10
CA LYS A 253 -5.78 10.90 -23.39
C LYS A 253 -5.61 9.77 -24.41
N LYS A 254 -4.47 9.68 -25.12
CA LYS A 254 -4.17 8.53 -26.02
C LYS A 254 -3.98 7.22 -25.25
N PHE A 255 -3.67 7.29 -23.95
CA PHE A 255 -3.55 6.12 -23.09
C PHE A 255 -4.86 5.83 -22.37
N SER A 256 -5.18 4.56 -22.16
CA SER A 256 -6.31 4.20 -21.30
C SER A 256 -6.02 4.54 -19.84
N LYS A 257 -7.07 4.80 -19.05
CA LYS A 257 -6.93 5.05 -17.61
C LYS A 257 -6.24 3.88 -16.89
N PHE A 258 -6.52 2.65 -17.30
CA PHE A 258 -5.88 1.47 -16.75
C PHE A 258 -4.39 1.40 -17.11
N LYS A 259 -4.00 1.77 -18.34
CA LYS A 259 -2.59 1.87 -18.73
C LYS A 259 -1.86 2.91 -17.88
N SER A 260 -2.54 4.00 -17.51
CA SER A 260 -1.97 5.04 -16.66
C SER A 260 -1.68 4.54 -15.24
N LEU A 261 -2.53 3.68 -14.68
CA LEU A 261 -2.23 3.00 -13.43
C LEU A 261 -1.01 2.08 -13.57
N LEU A 262 -0.96 1.30 -14.65
CA LEU A 262 0.15 0.36 -14.89
C LEU A 262 1.49 1.04 -15.16
N ALA A 263 1.52 2.31 -15.53
CA ALA A 263 2.76 3.05 -15.75
C ALA A 263 3.65 3.13 -14.49
N GLY A 264 3.04 3.27 -13.32
CA GLY A 264 3.77 3.26 -12.04
C GLY A 264 3.84 1.88 -11.36
N PHE A 265 3.25 0.85 -11.97
CA PHE A 265 3.21 -0.49 -11.38
C PHE A 265 4.29 -1.42 -11.96
N PRO A 266 4.99 -2.22 -11.11
CA PRO A 266 5.07 -2.04 -9.66
C PRO A 266 5.85 -0.77 -9.30
N ALA A 267 5.57 -0.22 -8.11
CA ALA A 267 6.29 0.97 -7.64
C ALA A 267 7.78 0.67 -7.40
N GLY A 268 8.63 1.67 -7.66
CA GLY A 268 10.08 1.54 -7.47
C GLY A 268 10.47 1.32 -6.02
N THR A 269 9.75 1.95 -5.10
CA THR A 269 9.94 1.83 -3.65
C THR A 269 9.72 0.41 -3.09
N VAL A 270 9.14 -0.50 -3.89
CA VAL A 270 8.93 -1.91 -3.53
C VAL A 270 9.55 -2.89 -4.52
N SER A 271 10.16 -2.42 -5.59
CA SER A 271 10.88 -3.25 -6.58
C SER A 271 12.37 -2.93 -6.60
N GLY A 272 12.75 -1.80 -7.11
CA GLY A 272 14.14 -1.33 -7.19
C GLY A 272 14.43 -0.62 -8.50
N ALA A 273 15.71 -0.34 -8.75
CA ALA A 273 16.20 0.40 -9.91
C ALA A 273 17.48 -0.25 -10.48
N PRO A 274 17.58 -0.50 -11.80
CA PRO A 274 16.53 -0.44 -12.82
C PRO A 274 15.39 -1.43 -12.57
N LYS A 275 14.15 -1.01 -12.78
CA LYS A 275 12.93 -1.72 -12.35
C LYS A 275 12.82 -3.15 -12.86
N ILE A 276 13.08 -3.40 -14.14
CA ILE A 276 12.93 -4.73 -14.75
C ILE A 276 13.94 -5.70 -14.15
N ARG A 277 15.22 -5.30 -14.11
CA ARG A 277 16.27 -6.14 -13.55
C ARG A 277 16.06 -6.42 -12.07
N ALA A 278 15.62 -5.43 -11.30
CA ALA A 278 15.26 -5.63 -9.90
C ALA A 278 14.12 -6.66 -9.72
N MET A 279 13.11 -6.66 -10.60
CA MET A 279 12.03 -7.66 -10.56
C MET A 279 12.52 -9.07 -10.89
N GLU A 280 13.44 -9.23 -11.83
CA GLU A 280 14.07 -10.53 -12.14
C GLU A 280 14.83 -11.09 -10.93
N ILE A 281 15.62 -10.24 -10.26
CA ILE A 281 16.37 -10.60 -9.05
C ILE A 281 15.41 -10.95 -7.89
N ILE A 282 14.29 -10.23 -7.76
CA ILE A 282 13.26 -10.56 -6.77
C ILE A 282 12.67 -11.94 -7.03
N ASP A 283 12.35 -12.26 -8.28
CA ASP A 283 11.78 -13.58 -8.65
C ASP A 283 12.78 -14.72 -8.43
N GLU A 284 14.07 -14.47 -8.61
CA GLU A 284 15.17 -15.42 -8.34
C GLU A 284 15.37 -15.66 -6.84
N LEU A 285 15.38 -14.60 -6.04
CA LEU A 285 15.80 -14.68 -4.64
C LEU A 285 14.69 -14.99 -3.65
N GLU A 286 13.46 -14.46 -3.89
CA GLU A 286 12.32 -14.69 -3.00
C GLU A 286 11.74 -16.10 -3.18
N THR A 287 11.48 -16.77 -2.06
CA THR A 287 11.03 -18.17 -2.04
C THR A 287 9.56 -18.35 -2.42
N THR A 288 8.76 -17.28 -2.46
CA THR A 288 7.32 -17.33 -2.72
C THR A 288 6.83 -16.08 -3.44
N LYS A 289 5.80 -16.23 -4.28
CA LYS A 289 5.18 -15.10 -4.98
C LYS A 289 4.57 -14.08 -4.00
N ARG A 290 4.72 -12.81 -4.30
CA ARG A 290 4.27 -11.67 -3.46
C ARG A 290 2.76 -11.56 -3.35
N LYS A 291 2.04 -11.85 -4.42
CA LYS A 291 0.58 -11.71 -4.51
C LYS A 291 0.12 -10.27 -4.20
N VAL A 292 -0.56 -10.04 -3.08
CA VAL A 292 -1.08 -8.72 -2.70
C VAL A 292 0.03 -7.72 -2.37
N TYR A 293 1.14 -8.19 -1.77
CA TYR A 293 2.24 -7.31 -1.38
C TYR A 293 2.85 -6.59 -2.59
N ALA A 294 3.09 -5.30 -2.47
CA ALA A 294 3.57 -4.42 -3.53
C ALA A 294 2.58 -4.22 -4.71
N GLY A 295 1.35 -4.73 -4.58
CA GLY A 295 0.26 -4.50 -5.53
C GLY A 295 -0.35 -3.10 -5.41
N GLY A 296 -1.36 -2.83 -6.24
CA GLY A 296 -2.16 -1.59 -6.19
C GLY A 296 -3.50 -1.81 -5.50
N ILE A 297 -3.88 -0.88 -4.63
CA ILE A 297 -5.18 -0.85 -3.95
C ILE A 297 -5.79 0.53 -4.11
N GLY A 298 -7.05 0.61 -4.51
CA GLY A 298 -7.71 1.89 -4.68
C GLY A 298 -9.05 1.77 -5.38
N TYR A 299 -9.46 2.85 -6.02
CA TYR A 299 -10.74 2.92 -6.73
C TYR A 299 -10.63 3.68 -8.04
N PHE A 300 -11.54 3.36 -8.95
CA PHE A 300 -11.84 4.14 -10.14
C PHE A 300 -13.23 4.76 -9.97
N SER A 301 -13.34 6.06 -10.18
CA SER A 301 -14.59 6.78 -10.15
C SER A 301 -15.31 6.74 -11.52
N ALA A 302 -16.57 7.15 -11.57
CA ALA A 302 -17.41 7.08 -12.77
C ALA A 302 -16.87 7.95 -13.93
N ASN A 303 -16.18 9.05 -13.65
CA ASN A 303 -15.51 9.90 -14.64
C ASN A 303 -14.17 9.31 -15.13
N GLY A 304 -13.77 8.14 -14.59
CA GLY A 304 -12.52 7.45 -14.93
C GLY A 304 -11.29 7.97 -14.19
N GLU A 305 -11.43 8.90 -13.27
CA GLU A 305 -10.36 9.24 -12.34
C GLU A 305 -10.12 8.11 -11.36
N PHE A 306 -8.93 8.03 -10.83
CA PHE A 306 -8.58 6.98 -9.86
C PHE A 306 -7.58 7.48 -8.82
N ASP A 307 -7.65 6.85 -7.66
CA ASP A 307 -6.70 7.04 -6.58
C ASP A 307 -6.28 5.69 -6.05
N THR A 308 -4.99 5.40 -6.11
CA THR A 308 -4.45 4.09 -5.75
C THR A 308 -3.22 4.23 -4.87
N CYS A 309 -3.07 3.33 -3.92
CA CYS A 309 -1.89 3.22 -3.08
C CYS A 309 -1.16 1.89 -3.32
N ILE A 310 0.08 1.83 -2.90
CA ILE A 310 0.86 0.60 -2.88
C ILE A 310 0.36 -0.28 -1.73
N ALA A 311 0.20 -1.58 -1.96
CA ALA A 311 -0.16 -2.53 -0.92
C ALA A 311 1.03 -2.79 0.04
N LEU A 312 1.35 -1.76 0.82
CA LEU A 312 2.31 -1.76 1.93
C LEU A 312 1.57 -1.81 3.26
N ARG A 313 2.22 -2.29 4.31
CA ARG A 313 1.59 -2.42 5.64
C ARG A 313 0.20 -3.05 5.51
N THR A 314 0.16 -4.12 4.72
CA THR A 314 -1.07 -4.81 4.31
C THR A 314 -1.03 -6.27 4.73
N ALA A 315 -2.13 -6.72 5.29
CA ALA A 315 -2.33 -8.12 5.67
C ALA A 315 -3.42 -8.76 4.83
N VAL A 316 -3.28 -10.06 4.64
CA VAL A 316 -4.31 -10.92 4.05
C VAL A 316 -4.78 -11.89 5.11
N ALA A 317 -6.08 -11.87 5.43
CA ALA A 317 -6.74 -12.89 6.24
C ALA A 317 -7.43 -13.87 5.31
N LYS A 318 -7.08 -15.16 5.43
CA LYS A 318 -7.70 -16.23 4.63
C LYS A 318 -7.83 -17.50 5.47
N LYS A 319 -9.05 -18.04 5.54
CA LYS A 319 -9.37 -19.16 6.43
C LYS A 319 -9.00 -18.77 7.89
N ASP A 320 -8.17 -19.57 8.53
CA ASP A 320 -7.66 -19.38 9.91
C ASP A 320 -6.27 -18.71 9.96
N LYS A 321 -5.77 -18.18 8.84
CA LYS A 321 -4.42 -17.63 8.71
C LYS A 321 -4.42 -16.15 8.43
N PHE A 322 -3.42 -15.49 8.97
CA PHE A 322 -3.14 -14.06 8.81
C PHE A 322 -1.74 -13.89 8.25
N TYR A 323 -1.62 -13.29 7.08
CA TYR A 323 -0.37 -13.11 6.36
C TYR A 323 0.02 -11.64 6.30
N VAL A 324 1.24 -11.32 6.65
CA VAL A 324 1.85 -9.99 6.51
C VAL A 324 3.14 -10.14 5.74
N GLN A 325 3.37 -9.31 4.72
CA GLN A 325 4.64 -9.28 3.99
C GLN A 325 5.28 -7.90 4.13
N ALA A 326 6.58 -7.88 4.32
CA ALA A 326 7.38 -6.67 4.46
C ALA A 326 8.76 -6.85 3.83
N GLY A 327 9.29 -5.78 3.25
CA GLY A 327 10.57 -5.76 2.58
C GLY A 327 11.46 -4.61 3.04
N ALA A 328 12.74 -4.74 2.71
CA ALA A 328 13.77 -3.73 2.91
C ALA A 328 14.51 -3.46 1.59
N GLY A 329 14.89 -2.20 1.38
CA GLY A 329 15.66 -1.78 0.21
C GLY A 329 17.14 -2.11 0.40
N ILE A 330 17.68 -2.93 -0.48
CA ILE A 330 19.07 -3.35 -0.45
C ILE A 330 19.90 -2.47 -1.39
N VAL A 331 20.89 -1.81 -0.83
CA VAL A 331 21.88 -0.98 -1.52
C VAL A 331 23.30 -1.44 -1.17
N ALA A 332 24.32 -0.85 -1.78
CA ALA A 332 25.72 -1.26 -1.61
C ALA A 332 26.15 -1.35 -0.13
N ASP A 333 25.74 -0.35 0.67
CA ASP A 333 26.10 -0.24 2.09
C ASP A 333 25.18 -1.01 3.04
N SER A 334 24.18 -1.72 2.51
CA SER A 334 23.24 -2.49 3.33
C SER A 334 23.93 -3.53 4.19
N LYS A 335 23.53 -3.59 5.45
CA LYS A 335 23.99 -4.59 6.42
C LYS A 335 22.93 -5.69 6.54
N PRO A 336 23.19 -6.94 6.14
CA PRO A 336 22.19 -8.00 6.04
C PRO A 336 21.32 -8.16 7.28
N LEU A 337 21.93 -8.08 8.48
CA LEU A 337 21.18 -8.20 9.73
C LEU A 337 20.20 -7.03 9.95
N LYS A 338 20.62 -5.79 9.64
CA LYS A 338 19.78 -4.61 9.78
C LYS A 338 18.57 -4.67 8.83
N GLU A 339 18.78 -5.10 7.60
CA GLU A 339 17.72 -5.25 6.60
C GLU A 339 16.70 -6.34 7.01
N TYR A 340 17.19 -7.45 7.56
CA TYR A 340 16.31 -8.45 8.16
C TYR A 340 15.46 -7.87 9.29
N GLU A 341 16.08 -7.16 10.24
CA GLU A 341 15.39 -6.54 11.37
C GLU A 341 14.39 -5.48 10.92
N GLU A 342 14.69 -4.74 9.86
CA GLU A 342 13.77 -3.77 9.26
C GLU A 342 12.50 -4.44 8.76
N THR A 343 12.60 -5.57 8.05
CA THR A 343 11.40 -6.31 7.61
C THR A 343 10.55 -6.81 8.77
N VAL A 344 11.18 -7.29 9.85
CA VAL A 344 10.49 -7.71 11.07
C VAL A 344 9.79 -6.52 11.72
N ASN A 345 10.46 -5.37 11.82
CA ASN A 345 9.90 -4.16 12.41
C ASN A 345 8.71 -3.60 11.60
N LYS A 346 8.82 -3.60 10.27
CA LYS A 346 7.71 -3.18 9.37
C LYS A 346 6.47 -4.06 9.51
N ALA A 347 6.62 -5.35 9.83
CA ALA A 347 5.51 -6.26 10.04
C ALA A 347 4.84 -6.12 11.43
N LYS A 348 5.56 -5.59 12.44
CA LYS A 348 5.11 -5.54 13.84
C LYS A 348 3.77 -4.85 14.05
N ALA A 349 3.50 -3.73 13.35
CA ALA A 349 2.26 -2.98 13.53
C ALA A 349 1.02 -3.85 13.26
N LEU A 350 1.02 -4.58 12.14
CA LEU A 350 -0.07 -5.48 11.76
C LEU A 350 -0.16 -6.72 12.68
N ILE A 351 0.99 -7.29 13.06
CA ILE A 351 1.04 -8.42 13.99
C ILE A 351 0.52 -8.01 15.38
N ASN A 352 0.85 -6.79 15.83
CA ASN A 352 0.34 -6.26 17.10
C ASN A 352 -1.16 -5.94 17.05
N ALA A 353 -1.70 -5.57 15.89
CA ALA A 353 -3.13 -5.41 15.73
C ALA A 353 -3.90 -6.74 15.86
N LEU A 354 -3.25 -7.86 15.53
CA LEU A 354 -3.80 -9.20 15.68
C LEU A 354 -3.84 -9.65 17.18
N LYS A 355 -2.91 -9.17 18.02
CA LYS A 355 -2.92 -9.38 19.47
C LYS A 355 -4.07 -8.61 20.15
#